data_aada942b41be87a3489098016caff6f9
#
_entry.id   aada942b41be87a3489098016caff6f9
#
_cell.length_a   1.000
_cell.length_b   1.000
_cell.length_c   1.000
_cell.angle_alpha   90.00
_cell.angle_beta   90.00
_cell.angle_gamma   90.00
#
_symmetry.space_group_name_H-M   'P 1'
#
loop_
_entity.id
_entity.type
_entity.pdbx_description
1 polymer ?
#
loop_
_entity_poly.entity_id
_entity_poly.type
_entity_poly.pdbx_seq_one_letter_code
_entity_poly.pdbx_strand_id
1 'polypeptide(L)'
;IGQDGSQTAPTNPLFSLQLTPSLQKEWVRLPDFPGPARIQPVLTAQQSEDGIRLYLAGGFQPASAHQEAIVCTDMLSYHPKTKQWRNEGFLPSLAGGSHRTVTGGCAIASGDSSILLVGGVNYDRFRDALNHPEPDYLLHPVDWYKFNTSLLQYNTFTKHWTHLGNYEELARAGAGIANNANTV
;
A
#
# COMPACT_ATOMS: atom_id res chain seq x y z
N ILE A 1 2.23 -5.28 -9.98
CA ILE A 1 2.87 -4.07 -9.42
C ILE A 1 4.27 -4.47 -8.96
N GLY A 2 5.30 -3.87 -9.52
CA GLY A 2 6.68 -4.22 -9.20
C GLY A 2 7.62 -4.02 -10.39
N GLN A 3 8.74 -4.70 -10.34
CA GLN A 3 9.70 -4.76 -11.45
C GLN A 3 9.31 -5.89 -12.40
N ASP A 4 9.37 -5.64 -13.70
CA ASP A 4 9.37 -6.74 -14.66
C ASP A 4 10.80 -7.27 -14.85
N GLY A 5 10.93 -8.50 -15.35
CA GLY A 5 12.22 -9.15 -15.50
C GLY A 5 13.17 -8.50 -16.54
N SER A 6 12.69 -7.52 -17.30
CA SER A 6 13.44 -6.80 -18.33
C SER A 6 13.85 -5.39 -17.90
N GLN A 7 13.32 -4.87 -16.79
CA GLN A 7 13.55 -3.50 -16.32
C GLN A 7 14.11 -3.50 -14.91
N THR A 8 15.00 -2.57 -14.64
CA THR A 8 15.57 -2.33 -13.32
C THR A 8 14.77 -1.32 -12.49
N ALA A 9 13.74 -0.70 -13.06
CA ALA A 9 12.87 0.28 -12.44
C ALA A 9 11.47 -0.28 -12.19
N PRO A 10 10.75 0.19 -11.15
CA PRO A 10 9.35 -0.15 -10.94
C PRO A 10 8.47 0.35 -12.08
N THR A 11 7.33 -0.28 -12.27
CA THR A 11 6.38 0.00 -13.34
C THR A 11 4.96 0.19 -12.80
N ASN A 12 4.09 0.85 -13.57
CA ASN A 12 2.70 1.17 -13.17
C ASN A 12 1.63 0.16 -13.62
N PRO A 13 1.90 -0.86 -14.47
CA PRO A 13 0.84 -1.70 -14.99
C PRO A 13 0.13 -2.49 -13.89
N LEU A 14 -1.18 -2.58 -14.04
CA LEU A 14 -2.04 -3.48 -13.29
C LEU A 14 -2.44 -4.64 -14.21
N PHE A 15 -2.44 -5.85 -13.68
CA PHE A 15 -2.90 -7.03 -14.41
C PHE A 15 -3.99 -7.74 -13.62
N SER A 16 -4.98 -8.28 -14.33
CA SER A 16 -5.93 -9.24 -13.78
C SER A 16 -5.70 -10.61 -14.37
N LEU A 17 -5.90 -11.63 -13.57
CA LEU A 17 -5.92 -13.03 -14.00
C LEU A 17 -7.34 -13.57 -13.85
N GLN A 18 -7.95 -13.94 -14.95
CA GLN A 18 -9.25 -14.63 -14.90
C GLN A 18 -9.01 -16.10 -14.67
N LEU A 19 -9.55 -16.60 -13.57
CA LEU A 19 -9.57 -18.03 -13.26
C LEU A 19 -10.89 -18.61 -13.77
N THR A 20 -10.84 -19.37 -14.86
CA THR A 20 -12.01 -20.09 -15.39
C THR A 20 -12.05 -21.52 -14.85
N PRO A 21 -13.23 -22.18 -14.78
CA PRO A 21 -13.33 -23.59 -14.39
C PRO A 21 -12.48 -24.53 -15.24
N SER A 22 -12.22 -24.17 -16.51
CA SER A 22 -11.37 -24.93 -17.43
C SER A 22 -9.86 -24.72 -17.19
N LEU A 23 -9.45 -24.00 -16.16
CA LEU A 23 -8.05 -23.67 -15.84
C LEU A 23 -7.29 -22.93 -16.97
N GLN A 24 -7.97 -22.45 -17.99
CA GLN A 24 -7.37 -21.51 -18.91
C GLN A 24 -7.12 -20.19 -18.19
N LYS A 25 -5.85 -19.81 -18.13
CA LYS A 25 -5.39 -18.61 -17.45
C LYS A 25 -5.10 -17.54 -18.49
N GLU A 26 -5.84 -16.46 -18.45
CA GLU A 26 -5.57 -15.31 -19.29
C GLU A 26 -5.22 -14.09 -18.43
N TRP A 27 -4.04 -13.55 -18.65
CA TRP A 27 -3.61 -12.29 -18.06
C TRP A 27 -4.09 -11.13 -18.92
N VAL A 28 -4.88 -10.26 -18.33
CA VAL A 28 -5.36 -9.05 -18.98
C VAL A 28 -4.66 -7.84 -18.37
N ARG A 29 -4.01 -7.05 -19.22
CA ARG A 29 -3.47 -5.76 -18.81
C ARG A 29 -4.61 -4.77 -18.61
N LEU A 30 -4.63 -4.14 -17.46
CA LEU A 30 -5.56 -3.08 -17.07
C LEU A 30 -4.87 -1.72 -17.20
N PRO A 31 -5.62 -0.60 -17.15
CA PRO A 31 -5.03 0.73 -17.14
C PRO A 31 -3.98 0.92 -16.05
N ASP A 32 -2.88 1.53 -16.40
CA ASP A 32 -1.80 1.85 -15.49
C ASP A 32 -2.32 2.79 -14.37
N PHE A 33 -1.86 2.59 -13.14
CA PHE A 33 -2.20 3.51 -12.07
C PHE A 33 -1.44 4.84 -12.23
N PRO A 34 -2.08 5.98 -11.87
CA PRO A 34 -1.46 7.30 -11.97
C PRO A 34 -0.41 7.52 -10.88
N GLY A 35 0.49 8.47 -11.12
CA GLY A 35 1.54 8.86 -10.19
C GLY A 35 2.79 8.01 -10.26
N PRO A 36 3.65 8.04 -9.21
CA PRO A 36 4.92 7.33 -9.20
C PRO A 36 4.73 5.82 -9.35
N ALA A 37 5.56 5.20 -10.17
CA ALA A 37 5.69 3.76 -10.18
C ALA A 37 6.20 3.28 -8.82
N ARG A 38 5.67 2.19 -8.26
CA ARG A 38 5.93 1.85 -6.86
C ARG A 38 6.07 0.35 -6.61
N ILE A 39 6.94 0.03 -5.66
CA ILE A 39 7.12 -1.29 -5.08
C ILE A 39 6.50 -1.34 -3.69
N GLN A 40 6.07 -2.52 -3.25
CA GLN A 40 5.51 -2.78 -1.91
C GLN A 40 4.33 -1.86 -1.49
N PRO A 41 3.42 -1.45 -2.40
CA PRO A 41 2.17 -0.88 -1.94
C PRO A 41 1.30 -1.96 -1.30
N VAL A 42 0.34 -1.56 -0.48
CA VAL A 42 -0.76 -2.45 -0.08
C VAL A 42 -1.87 -2.41 -1.11
N LEU A 43 -2.50 -3.56 -1.36
CA LEU A 43 -3.61 -3.68 -2.29
C LEU A 43 -4.72 -4.54 -1.66
N THR A 44 -5.94 -4.02 -1.64
CA THR A 44 -7.13 -4.77 -1.18
C THR A 44 -8.35 -4.38 -2.00
N ALA A 45 -9.40 -5.20 -1.94
CA ALA A 45 -10.68 -4.91 -2.57
C ALA A 45 -11.74 -4.65 -1.50
N GLN A 46 -12.60 -3.67 -1.70
CA GLN A 46 -13.72 -3.38 -0.81
C GLN A 46 -14.89 -2.79 -1.59
N GLN A 47 -16.09 -2.98 -1.07
CA GLN A 47 -17.31 -2.34 -1.57
C GLN A 47 -17.20 -0.81 -1.40
N SER A 48 -17.74 -0.08 -2.37
CA SER A 48 -17.81 1.37 -2.39
C SER A 48 -19.21 1.78 -2.85
N GLU A 49 -19.52 3.07 -2.84
CA GLU A 49 -20.81 3.63 -3.28
C GLU A 49 -21.21 3.25 -4.73
N ASP A 50 -20.22 3.01 -5.60
CA ASP A 50 -20.41 2.70 -7.02
C ASP A 50 -20.03 1.24 -7.38
N GLY A 51 -19.79 0.38 -6.39
CA GLY A 51 -19.45 -1.03 -6.55
C GLY A 51 -18.09 -1.39 -5.94
N ILE A 52 -17.62 -2.60 -6.20
CA ILE A 52 -16.31 -3.05 -5.70
C ILE A 52 -15.19 -2.28 -6.40
N ARG A 53 -14.26 -1.76 -5.59
CA ARG A 53 -13.02 -1.13 -6.04
C ARG A 53 -11.80 -1.83 -5.47
N LEU A 54 -10.69 -1.77 -6.20
CA LEU A 54 -9.36 -2.11 -5.67
C LEU A 54 -8.74 -0.84 -5.10
N TYR A 55 -8.23 -0.91 -3.89
CA TYR A 55 -7.57 0.20 -3.19
C TYR A 55 -6.09 -0.07 -3.09
N LEU A 56 -5.28 0.88 -3.58
CA LEU A 56 -3.82 0.85 -3.62
C LEU A 56 -3.29 1.99 -2.74
N ALA A 57 -2.51 1.68 -1.71
CA ALA A 57 -1.96 2.71 -0.82
C ALA A 57 -0.47 2.50 -0.53
N GLY A 58 0.25 3.59 -0.31
CA GLY A 58 1.68 3.55 0.00
C GLY A 58 2.52 3.01 -1.16
N GLY A 59 3.61 2.34 -0.80
CA GLY A 59 4.64 1.91 -1.74
C GLY A 59 5.73 2.97 -1.93
N PHE A 60 6.78 2.63 -2.66
CA PHE A 60 7.87 3.56 -2.91
C PHE A 60 8.45 3.38 -4.32
N GLN A 61 8.99 4.46 -4.87
CA GLN A 61 9.83 4.48 -6.05
C GLN A 61 11.27 4.67 -5.60
N PRO A 62 12.20 3.77 -5.94
CA PRO A 62 13.63 3.93 -5.64
C PRO A 62 14.21 5.20 -6.27
N ALA A 63 15.29 5.70 -5.68
CA ALA A 63 16.08 6.76 -6.27
C ALA A 63 16.65 6.32 -7.64
N SER A 64 16.87 7.28 -8.51
CA SER A 64 17.56 7.12 -9.78
C SER A 64 18.67 8.15 -9.92
N ALA A 65 19.44 8.10 -11.02
CA ALA A 65 20.52 9.06 -11.25
C ALA A 65 20.07 10.55 -11.27
N HIS A 66 18.76 10.79 -11.47
CA HIS A 66 18.20 12.14 -11.66
C HIS A 66 17.03 12.45 -10.73
N GLN A 67 16.70 11.57 -9.81
CA GLN A 67 15.52 11.72 -8.96
C GLN A 67 15.73 11.03 -7.61
N GLU A 68 15.42 11.74 -6.53
CA GLU A 68 15.32 11.13 -5.19
C GLU A 68 14.23 10.06 -5.13
N ALA A 69 14.38 9.15 -4.19
CA ALA A 69 13.35 8.17 -3.89
C ALA A 69 12.05 8.84 -3.42
N ILE A 70 10.93 8.30 -3.87
CA ILE A 70 9.60 8.75 -3.46
C ILE A 70 8.96 7.67 -2.59
N VAL A 71 8.65 8.00 -1.34
CA VAL A 71 7.82 7.16 -0.48
C VAL A 71 6.38 7.68 -0.55
N CYS A 72 5.48 6.85 -1.07
CA CYS A 72 4.11 7.27 -1.35
C CYS A 72 3.27 7.32 -0.06
N THR A 73 2.48 8.38 0.05
CA THR A 73 1.58 8.65 1.19
C THR A 73 0.12 8.74 0.77
N ASP A 74 -0.15 8.51 -0.51
CA ASP A 74 -1.46 8.56 -1.14
C ASP A 74 -2.18 7.21 -1.13
N MET A 75 -3.47 7.27 -1.39
CA MET A 75 -4.31 6.14 -1.70
C MET A 75 -5.05 6.38 -3.00
N LEU A 76 -5.03 5.37 -3.86
CA LEU A 76 -5.73 5.33 -5.14
C LEU A 76 -6.79 4.23 -5.11
N SER A 77 -7.86 4.38 -5.89
CA SER A 77 -8.79 3.28 -6.11
C SER A 77 -9.05 3.06 -7.60
N TYR A 78 -9.23 1.80 -7.98
CA TYR A 78 -9.55 1.36 -9.33
C TYR A 78 -10.93 0.72 -9.39
N HIS A 79 -11.76 1.17 -10.32
CA HIS A 79 -13.08 0.57 -10.56
C HIS A 79 -13.01 -0.42 -11.73
N PRO A 80 -13.18 -1.74 -11.51
CA PRO A 80 -12.98 -2.76 -12.55
C PRO A 80 -13.93 -2.64 -13.75
N LYS A 81 -15.19 -2.23 -13.54
CA LYS A 81 -16.19 -2.10 -14.62
C LYS A 81 -15.93 -0.90 -15.53
N THR A 82 -15.63 0.28 -14.93
CA THR A 82 -15.37 1.51 -15.71
C THR A 82 -13.93 1.64 -16.16
N LYS A 83 -13.04 0.80 -15.61
CA LYS A 83 -11.58 0.80 -15.86
C LYS A 83 -10.92 2.13 -15.53
N GLN A 84 -11.42 2.83 -14.50
CA GLN A 84 -10.94 4.14 -14.10
C GLN A 84 -10.29 4.13 -12.73
N TRP A 85 -9.17 4.85 -12.64
CA TRP A 85 -8.51 5.18 -11.38
C TRP A 85 -9.09 6.48 -10.80
N ARG A 86 -9.12 6.54 -9.47
CA ARG A 86 -9.49 7.74 -8.70
C ARG A 86 -8.47 7.95 -7.59
N ASN A 87 -8.12 9.20 -7.33
CA ASN A 87 -7.32 9.57 -6.15
C ASN A 87 -8.27 9.68 -4.95
N GLU A 88 -7.99 8.92 -3.90
CA GLU A 88 -8.74 8.92 -2.64
C GLU A 88 -8.13 9.89 -1.60
N GLY A 89 -7.04 10.58 -1.97
CA GLY A 89 -6.33 11.48 -1.09
C GLY A 89 -5.12 10.85 -0.40
N PHE A 90 -4.72 11.45 0.71
CA PHE A 90 -3.54 11.03 1.45
C PHE A 90 -3.90 10.27 2.72
N LEU A 91 -2.98 9.42 3.16
CA LEU A 91 -3.04 8.82 4.48
C LEU A 91 -3.00 9.92 5.56
N PRO A 92 -3.70 9.75 6.69
CA PRO A 92 -3.70 10.76 7.74
C PRO A 92 -2.28 10.92 8.32
N SER A 93 -1.84 12.17 8.49
CA SER A 93 -0.54 12.47 9.09
C SER A 93 -0.42 11.94 10.52
N LEU A 94 0.80 11.72 10.96
CA LEU A 94 1.11 11.43 12.35
C LEU A 94 0.92 12.67 13.23
N ALA A 95 0.82 12.47 14.55
CA ALA A 95 0.90 13.57 15.50
C ALA A 95 2.21 14.36 15.26
N GLY A 96 2.10 15.70 15.21
CA GLY A 96 3.24 16.56 14.89
C GLY A 96 3.41 16.86 13.39
N GLY A 97 2.51 16.36 12.51
CA GLY A 97 2.49 16.68 11.08
C GLY A 97 3.42 15.86 10.21
N SER A 98 4.13 14.87 10.76
CA SER A 98 4.97 13.95 9.97
C SER A 98 4.13 13.13 9.01
N HIS A 99 4.69 12.82 7.85
CA HIS A 99 4.03 11.98 6.86
C HIS A 99 3.86 10.54 7.35
N ARG A 100 2.84 9.89 6.83
CA ARG A 100 2.57 8.47 7.07
C ARG A 100 2.58 7.72 5.74
N THR A 101 3.12 6.51 5.77
CA THR A 101 3.01 5.54 4.68
C THR A 101 2.60 4.18 5.24
N VAL A 102 2.07 3.33 4.41
CA VAL A 102 1.82 1.90 4.69
C VAL A 102 2.67 1.00 3.80
N THR A 103 3.77 1.55 3.29
CA THR A 103 4.74 0.82 2.47
C THR A 103 5.24 -0.42 3.22
N GLY A 104 5.14 -1.60 2.60
CA GLY A 104 5.48 -2.87 3.24
C GLY A 104 4.52 -3.32 4.34
N GLY A 105 3.44 -2.59 4.60
CA GLY A 105 2.38 -2.97 5.53
C GLY A 105 1.36 -3.92 4.91
N CYS A 106 0.22 -4.03 5.57
CA CYS A 106 -0.90 -4.86 5.14
C CYS A 106 -2.21 -4.08 5.10
N ALA A 107 -3.13 -4.49 4.23
CA ALA A 107 -4.49 -3.99 4.18
C ALA A 107 -5.49 -5.14 4.00
N ILE A 108 -6.64 -5.03 4.65
CA ILE A 108 -7.70 -6.02 4.54
C ILE A 108 -9.07 -5.34 4.60
N ALA A 109 -10.01 -5.86 3.81
CA ALA A 109 -11.41 -5.48 3.91
C ALA A 109 -12.04 -5.98 5.21
N SER A 110 -12.85 -5.14 5.85
CA SER A 110 -13.55 -5.45 7.08
C SER A 110 -14.99 -4.93 6.99
N GLY A 111 -15.96 -5.81 7.22
CA GLY A 111 -17.38 -5.49 7.01
C GLY A 111 -17.65 -5.01 5.57
N ASP A 112 -18.71 -4.23 5.40
CA ASP A 112 -19.21 -3.84 4.07
C ASP A 112 -18.52 -2.60 3.47
N SER A 113 -17.80 -1.82 4.28
CA SER A 113 -17.29 -0.51 3.85
C SER A 113 -15.96 -0.10 4.47
N SER A 114 -15.32 -0.95 5.24
CA SER A 114 -14.07 -0.61 5.92
C SER A 114 -12.87 -1.32 5.31
N ILE A 115 -11.76 -0.61 5.25
CA ILE A 115 -10.43 -1.17 5.00
C ILE A 115 -9.59 -0.91 6.24
N LEU A 116 -9.03 -1.96 6.81
CA LEU A 116 -8.04 -1.86 7.87
C LEU A 116 -6.64 -1.86 7.26
N LEU A 117 -5.80 -0.94 7.71
CA LEU A 117 -4.40 -0.81 7.30
C LEU A 117 -3.51 -0.87 8.53
N VAL A 118 -2.47 -1.69 8.46
CA VAL A 118 -1.58 -1.95 9.61
C VAL A 118 -0.12 -2.03 9.19
N GLY A 119 0.75 -1.66 10.10
CA GLY A 119 2.20 -1.81 9.95
C GLY A 119 2.78 -0.92 8.85
N GLY A 120 3.86 -1.40 8.27
CA GLY A 120 4.65 -0.69 7.28
C GLY A 120 5.81 0.09 7.87
N VAL A 121 6.66 0.61 7.00
CA VAL A 121 7.87 1.33 7.38
C VAL A 121 7.55 2.71 7.97
N ASN A 122 8.45 3.23 8.80
CA ASN A 122 8.45 4.64 9.16
C ASN A 122 8.85 5.48 7.95
N TYR A 123 8.06 6.50 7.61
CA TYR A 123 8.24 7.31 6.42
C TYR A 123 9.63 7.98 6.38
N ASP A 124 9.98 8.70 7.46
CA ASP A 124 11.22 9.49 7.48
C ASP A 124 12.47 8.61 7.44
N ARG A 125 12.50 7.55 8.28
CA ARG A 125 13.61 6.58 8.30
C ARG A 125 13.81 5.90 6.97
N PHE A 126 12.72 5.46 6.37
CA PHE A 126 12.79 4.71 5.11
C PHE A 126 13.17 5.61 3.94
N ARG A 127 12.61 6.82 3.87
CA ARG A 127 12.97 7.81 2.85
C ARG A 127 14.45 8.19 2.93
N ASP A 128 14.95 8.40 4.15
CA ASP A 128 16.36 8.72 4.39
C ASP A 128 17.26 7.58 3.91
N ALA A 129 16.97 6.35 4.31
CA ALA A 129 17.74 5.17 3.89
C ALA A 129 17.72 4.92 2.37
N LEU A 130 16.63 5.26 1.68
CA LEU A 130 16.56 5.14 0.22
C LEU A 130 17.42 6.18 -0.51
N ASN A 131 17.57 7.38 0.07
CA ASN A 131 18.34 8.48 -0.52
C ASN A 131 19.80 8.51 -0.05
N HIS A 132 20.08 7.95 1.13
CA HIS A 132 21.41 7.83 1.72
C HIS A 132 21.66 6.37 2.11
N PRO A 133 21.85 5.46 1.12
CA PRO A 133 21.97 4.04 1.40
C PRO A 133 23.21 3.72 2.25
N GLU A 134 22.98 3.03 3.35
CA GLU A 134 24.01 2.52 4.26
C GLU A 134 24.20 1.01 4.03
N PRO A 135 25.45 0.51 3.93
CA PRO A 135 25.71 -0.94 3.77
C PRO A 135 25.09 -1.78 4.90
N ASP A 136 25.02 -1.21 6.09
CA ASP A 136 24.59 -1.87 7.32
C ASP A 136 23.11 -1.65 7.64
N TYR A 137 22.33 -1.08 6.72
CA TYR A 137 20.91 -0.77 6.94
C TYR A 137 20.12 -1.94 7.55
N LEU A 138 20.32 -3.17 7.11
CA LEU A 138 19.60 -4.34 7.60
C LEU A 138 20.17 -4.92 8.91
N LEU A 139 21.25 -4.39 9.45
CA LEU A 139 21.90 -4.86 10.68
C LEU A 139 21.46 -4.07 11.93
N HIS A 140 20.67 -3.02 11.76
CA HIS A 140 20.16 -2.26 12.90
C HIS A 140 19.20 -3.08 13.78
N PRO A 141 19.13 -2.81 15.08
CA PRO A 141 18.11 -3.39 15.95
C PRO A 141 16.71 -3.04 15.46
N VAL A 142 15.72 -3.92 15.71
CA VAL A 142 14.34 -3.74 15.24
C VAL A 142 13.76 -2.38 15.61
N ASP A 143 14.00 -1.91 16.83
CA ASP A 143 13.51 -0.62 17.33
C ASP A 143 14.05 0.60 16.56
N TRP A 144 15.19 0.44 15.88
CA TRP A 144 15.77 1.51 15.06
C TRP A 144 14.88 1.88 13.87
N TYR A 145 14.21 0.88 13.26
CA TYR A 145 13.37 1.09 12.06
C TYR A 145 12.09 1.87 12.36
N LYS A 146 11.63 1.89 13.61
CA LYS A 146 10.40 2.60 14.02
C LYS A 146 9.20 2.23 13.15
N PHE A 147 9.00 0.95 12.89
CA PHE A 147 7.84 0.47 12.13
C PHE A 147 6.53 1.04 12.68
N ASN A 148 5.55 1.23 11.82
CA ASN A 148 4.26 1.78 12.22
C ASN A 148 3.50 0.82 13.14
N THR A 149 3.02 1.35 14.26
CA THR A 149 2.18 0.64 15.24
C THR A 149 0.69 0.93 15.06
N SER A 150 0.34 1.86 14.17
CA SER A 150 -1.02 2.35 14.01
C SER A 150 -1.92 1.33 13.32
N LEU A 151 -3.12 1.15 13.89
CA LEU A 151 -4.26 0.55 13.20
C LEU A 151 -5.13 1.67 12.64
N LEU A 152 -5.22 1.74 11.32
CA LEU A 152 -6.03 2.72 10.59
C LEU A 152 -7.24 2.03 9.97
N GLN A 153 -8.36 2.72 9.99
CA GLN A 153 -9.57 2.34 9.26
C GLN A 153 -9.92 3.42 8.24
N TYR A 154 -10.16 3.01 7.01
CA TYR A 154 -10.75 3.85 5.97
C TYR A 154 -12.16 3.37 5.64
N ASN A 155 -13.14 4.27 5.70
CA ASN A 155 -14.49 3.97 5.26
C ASN A 155 -14.66 4.36 3.79
N THR A 156 -14.94 3.39 2.94
CA THR A 156 -14.98 3.54 1.48
C THR A 156 -16.21 4.30 0.97
N PHE A 157 -17.26 4.45 1.77
CA PHE A 157 -18.46 5.23 1.45
C PHE A 157 -18.30 6.69 1.89
N THR A 158 -17.93 6.91 3.15
CA THR A 158 -17.82 8.28 3.70
C THR A 158 -16.48 8.93 3.40
N LYS A 159 -15.51 8.18 2.88
CA LYS A 159 -14.12 8.63 2.61
C LYS A 159 -13.40 9.12 3.86
N HIS A 160 -13.82 8.66 5.01
CA HIS A 160 -13.29 9.10 6.29
C HIS A 160 -12.27 8.11 6.86
N TRP A 161 -11.17 8.66 7.41
CA TRP A 161 -10.17 7.93 8.16
C TRP A 161 -10.45 7.94 9.66
N THR A 162 -10.27 6.80 10.30
CA THR A 162 -10.30 6.65 11.75
C THR A 162 -9.01 6.01 12.23
N HIS A 163 -8.36 6.58 13.22
CA HIS A 163 -7.26 5.97 13.94
C HIS A 163 -7.81 5.15 15.09
N LEU A 164 -7.69 3.83 15.01
CA LEU A 164 -8.27 2.89 16.00
C LEU A 164 -7.35 2.61 17.18
N GLY A 165 -6.08 3.01 17.09
CA GLY A 165 -5.09 2.85 18.16
C GLY A 165 -3.69 2.56 17.64
N ASN A 166 -2.75 2.44 18.59
CA ASN A 166 -1.38 2.02 18.32
C ASN A 166 -1.13 0.71 19.09
N TYR A 167 -0.54 -0.27 18.42
CA TYR A 167 -0.28 -1.61 18.93
C TYR A 167 1.13 -2.02 18.53
N GLU A 168 1.99 -2.29 19.49
CA GLU A 168 3.39 -2.66 19.25
C GLU A 168 3.49 -3.97 18.44
N GLU A 169 2.50 -4.85 18.59
CA GLU A 169 2.42 -6.11 17.86
C GLU A 169 2.23 -5.91 16.34
N LEU A 170 1.79 -4.73 15.91
CA LEU A 170 1.63 -4.36 14.50
C LEU A 170 2.90 -3.73 13.91
N ALA A 171 3.92 -3.43 14.71
CA ALA A 171 5.17 -2.79 14.30
C ALA A 171 6.03 -3.71 13.42
N ARG A 172 5.66 -3.84 12.15
CA ARG A 172 6.36 -4.71 11.19
C ARG A 172 6.16 -4.28 9.75
N ALA A 173 7.08 -4.74 8.88
CA ALA A 173 6.96 -4.66 7.43
C ALA A 173 7.15 -6.05 6.82
N GLY A 174 6.59 -6.28 5.62
CA GLY A 174 6.67 -7.55 4.92
C GLY A 174 5.79 -8.66 5.50
N ALA A 175 4.76 -8.29 6.29
CA ALA A 175 3.80 -9.23 6.86
C ALA A 175 2.60 -9.48 5.94
N GLY A 176 1.84 -10.52 6.23
CA GLY A 176 0.51 -10.79 5.67
C GLY A 176 -0.58 -10.58 6.72
N ILE A 177 -1.81 -10.32 6.27
CA ILE A 177 -3.00 -10.20 7.10
C ILE A 177 -4.10 -11.10 6.55
N ALA A 178 -4.83 -11.75 7.42
CA ALA A 178 -6.00 -12.55 7.08
C ALA A 178 -7.07 -12.37 8.16
N ASN A 179 -8.34 -12.51 7.78
CA ASN A 179 -9.45 -12.59 8.72
C ASN A 179 -10.10 -13.97 8.68
N ASN A 180 -10.73 -14.34 9.77
CA ASN A 180 -11.62 -15.47 9.82
C ASN A 180 -12.96 -14.97 10.36
N ALA A 181 -13.94 -14.75 9.56
CA ALA A 181 -15.33 -14.33 9.87
C ALA A 181 -15.58 -13.44 11.13
N ASN A 182 -14.79 -13.57 12.21
CA ASN A 182 -14.99 -12.90 13.51
C ASN A 182 -13.75 -12.19 14.07
N THR A 183 -12.56 -12.41 13.48
CA THR A 183 -11.29 -11.81 13.97
C THR A 183 -10.39 -11.43 12.79
N VAL A 184 -9.68 -10.34 12.93
CA VAL A 184 -8.63 -9.87 12.00
C VAL A 184 -7.26 -10.07 12.64
#